data_90f7fb0fe06e0a58e8e66378e8457904
#
_entry.id   90f7fb0fe06e0a58e8e66378e8457904
#
_cell.length_a   1.000
_cell.length_b   1.000
_cell.length_c   1.000
_cell.angle_alpha   90.00
_cell.angle_beta   90.00
_cell.angle_gamma   90.00
#
_symmetry.space_group_name_H-M   'P 1'
#
loop_
_entity.id
_entity.type
_entity.pdbx_description
1 polymer ?
#
loop_
_entity_poly.entity_id
_entity_poly.type
_entity_poly.pdbx_seq_one_letter_code
_entity_poly.pdbx_strand_id
1 'polypeptide(L)'
;MTIKRLLIGASCAAIAAAALNVHFGWVPLLAQVSPKAHWEPYKTRDAKPSVDQKLTDPALIGAIDLHAHFGPDSYARQWDAFEVVKLAKERGMRGVVLKNHWTESAGLAWLIRKYGTQGIEVFGSVTLDTPVGGVNPMAVRYMADVEGSWGRIVWMPTHDSEHEVNYYKETRTKVVVSRAGKLIPEVFELLDLIKERNLTLATGHVTPEEALQIMAEAKKRGITKIIVTHPLLGPQFTDMSLPQMQEAVKLGGAVEITAGAFFRDGGAKTRAIEVIKALGTQNVFVGSDSGLVGTPNHPDALAMAAKALRAAGFSEQDLNRMFKQTPARLIGLPIQ
;
A
#
# COMPACT_ATOMS: atom_id res chain seq x y z
N MET A 1 -67.82 7.86 -9.23
CA MET A 1 -67.41 6.64 -8.48
C MET A 1 -65.96 6.27 -8.80
N THR A 2 -65.02 7.24 -8.94
CA THR A 2 -63.67 6.96 -9.49
C THR A 2 -62.50 7.53 -8.69
N ILE A 3 -62.74 8.32 -7.65
CA ILE A 3 -61.66 8.97 -6.89
C ILE A 3 -61.22 8.20 -5.61
N LYS A 4 -62.16 7.41 -5.02
CA LYS A 4 -61.86 6.63 -3.81
C LYS A 4 -60.97 5.38 -4.04
N ARG A 5 -60.87 4.84 -5.25
CA ARG A 5 -60.03 3.66 -5.57
C ARG A 5 -58.56 4.00 -5.83
N LEU A 6 -58.24 5.25 -6.17
CA LEU A 6 -56.85 5.66 -6.44
C LEU A 6 -56.06 5.93 -5.14
N LEU A 7 -56.73 6.38 -4.10
CA LEU A 7 -56.08 6.69 -2.81
C LEU A 7 -55.72 5.44 -1.99
N ILE A 8 -56.48 4.35 -2.12
CA ILE A 8 -56.17 3.09 -1.43
C ILE A 8 -54.97 2.37 -2.06
N GLY A 9 -54.81 2.45 -3.39
CA GLY A 9 -53.66 1.86 -4.09
C GLY A 9 -52.33 2.54 -3.75
N ALA A 10 -52.33 3.87 -3.58
CA ALA A 10 -51.12 4.61 -3.22
C ALA A 10 -50.67 4.35 -1.78
N SER A 11 -51.63 4.19 -0.87
CA SER A 11 -51.32 3.88 0.53
C SER A 11 -50.75 2.47 0.73
N CYS A 12 -51.23 1.48 0.01
CA CYS A 12 -50.71 0.12 0.09
C CYS A 12 -49.31 -0.01 -0.52
N ALA A 13 -49.00 0.71 -1.61
CA ALA A 13 -47.67 0.71 -2.19
C ALA A 13 -46.65 1.41 -1.30
N ALA A 14 -47.01 2.50 -0.61
CA ALA A 14 -46.16 3.19 0.33
C ALA A 14 -45.88 2.35 1.59
N ILE A 15 -46.86 1.62 2.09
CA ILE A 15 -46.70 0.72 3.28
C ILE A 15 -45.85 -0.51 2.88
N ALA A 16 -46.02 -1.05 1.68
CA ALA A 16 -45.22 -2.18 1.23
C ALA A 16 -43.75 -1.76 1.01
N ALA A 17 -43.49 -0.54 0.51
CA ALA A 17 -42.12 -0.02 0.36
C ALA A 17 -41.45 0.25 1.71
N ALA A 18 -42.20 0.74 2.72
CA ALA A 18 -41.70 0.94 4.06
C ALA A 18 -41.41 -0.40 4.77
N ALA A 19 -42.29 -1.40 4.59
CA ALA A 19 -42.13 -2.73 5.18
C ALA A 19 -40.94 -3.50 4.58
N LEU A 20 -40.71 -3.36 3.26
CA LEU A 20 -39.55 -3.93 2.57
C LEU A 20 -38.23 -3.29 3.05
N ASN A 21 -38.21 -1.97 3.30
CA ASN A 21 -37.03 -1.28 3.82
C ASN A 21 -36.64 -1.76 5.24
N VAL A 22 -37.63 -2.06 6.09
CA VAL A 22 -37.38 -2.55 7.45
C VAL A 22 -36.88 -4.02 7.44
N HIS A 23 -37.30 -4.82 6.46
CA HIS A 23 -36.96 -6.25 6.42
C HIS A 23 -35.58 -6.56 5.79
N PHE A 24 -35.06 -5.70 4.93
CA PHE A 24 -33.79 -5.91 4.24
C PHE A 24 -32.67 -4.95 4.66
N GLY A 25 -32.87 -4.14 5.69
CA GLY A 25 -31.85 -3.20 6.15
C GLY A 25 -31.40 -2.19 5.07
N TRP A 26 -32.25 -1.92 4.08
CA TRP A 26 -31.95 -0.90 3.07
C TRP A 26 -31.99 0.48 3.72
N VAL A 27 -30.84 0.98 4.08
CA VAL A 27 -30.67 2.39 4.41
C VAL A 27 -31.03 3.18 3.15
N PRO A 28 -31.86 4.23 3.21
CA PRO A 28 -32.17 5.03 2.04
C PRO A 28 -30.87 5.51 1.39
N LEU A 29 -30.69 5.25 0.11
CA LEU A 29 -29.51 5.64 -0.68
C LEU A 29 -29.30 7.17 -0.73
N LEU A 30 -30.20 7.96 -0.13
CA LEU A 30 -30.26 9.42 -0.21
C LEU A 30 -29.56 10.17 0.92
N ALA A 31 -28.84 9.51 1.83
CA ALA A 31 -28.35 10.21 3.01
C ALA A 31 -26.90 9.93 3.39
N GLN A 32 -26.09 9.34 2.54
CA GLN A 32 -24.65 9.28 2.80
C GLN A 32 -23.89 10.09 1.75
N VAL A 33 -23.95 11.41 1.87
CA VAL A 33 -22.80 12.21 1.46
C VAL A 33 -21.71 11.81 2.46
N SER A 34 -20.87 10.84 2.07
CA SER A 34 -19.69 10.50 2.87
C SER A 34 -18.93 11.78 3.14
N PRO A 35 -18.55 12.04 4.39
CA PRO A 35 -17.70 13.20 4.69
C PRO A 35 -16.50 13.16 3.75
N LYS A 36 -16.10 14.32 3.22
CA LYS A 36 -14.95 14.39 2.30
C LYS A 36 -13.71 13.90 3.05
N ALA A 37 -13.09 12.86 2.52
CA ALA A 37 -11.84 12.36 3.05
C ALA A 37 -10.68 13.33 2.70
N HIS A 38 -9.65 13.38 3.52
CA HIS A 38 -8.47 14.23 3.29
C HIS A 38 -7.78 13.99 1.95
N TRP A 39 -7.95 12.78 1.39
CA TRP A 39 -7.41 12.41 0.07
C TRP A 39 -8.31 12.80 -1.12
N GLU A 40 -9.56 13.28 -0.89
CA GLU A 40 -10.46 13.74 -1.96
C GLU A 40 -9.82 14.77 -2.91
N PRO A 41 -8.99 15.74 -2.42
CA PRO A 41 -8.30 16.67 -3.31
C PRO A 41 -7.34 16.01 -4.32
N TYR A 42 -6.91 14.78 -4.06
CA TYR A 42 -6.03 14.05 -4.99
C TYR A 42 -6.79 13.42 -6.16
N LYS A 43 -8.13 13.35 -6.13
CA LYS A 43 -8.95 12.80 -7.22
C LYS A 43 -8.78 13.57 -8.52
N THR A 44 -8.71 14.90 -8.40
CA THR A 44 -8.54 15.81 -9.54
C THR A 44 -7.36 16.74 -9.27
N ARG A 45 -6.20 16.16 -9.00
CA ARG A 45 -5.02 16.94 -8.65
C ARG A 45 -4.63 17.86 -9.82
N ASP A 46 -4.82 19.15 -9.63
CA ASP A 46 -4.38 20.21 -10.55
C ASP A 46 -2.87 20.47 -10.39
N ALA A 47 -2.08 19.44 -10.63
CA ALA A 47 -0.63 19.52 -10.63
C ALA A 47 -0.13 19.37 -12.07
N LYS A 48 0.88 20.16 -12.45
CA LYS A 48 1.53 20.00 -13.75
C LYS A 48 2.14 18.59 -13.83
N PRO A 49 1.81 17.79 -14.86
CA PRO A 49 2.41 16.48 -15.04
C PRO A 49 3.94 16.55 -15.03
N SER A 50 4.57 15.61 -14.38
CA SER A 50 6.02 15.47 -14.44
C SER A 50 6.45 14.88 -15.79
N VAL A 51 7.64 15.21 -16.22
CA VAL A 51 8.26 14.64 -17.42
C VAL A 51 9.13 13.46 -17.00
N ASP A 52 9.14 12.38 -17.79
CA ASP A 52 10.13 11.32 -17.63
C ASP A 52 11.53 11.90 -17.88
N GLN A 53 12.30 12.06 -16.80
CA GLN A 53 13.65 12.65 -16.86
C GLN A 53 14.69 11.67 -17.41
N LYS A 54 14.28 10.40 -17.61
CA LYS A 54 15.14 9.33 -18.11
C LYS A 54 16.42 9.17 -17.28
N LEU A 55 16.32 9.39 -15.98
CA LEU A 55 17.46 9.20 -15.08
C LEU A 55 17.91 7.74 -15.10
N THR A 56 19.22 7.56 -15.16
CA THR A 56 19.86 6.25 -15.09
C THR A 56 20.78 6.20 -13.88
N ASP A 57 20.82 5.05 -13.23
CA ASP A 57 21.74 4.79 -12.13
C ASP A 57 22.04 3.27 -12.08
N PRO A 58 23.30 2.85 -11.84
CA PRO A 58 23.65 1.43 -11.74
C PRO A 58 22.84 0.66 -10.69
N ALA A 59 22.36 1.34 -9.64
CA ALA A 59 21.52 0.74 -8.63
C ALA A 59 20.16 0.29 -9.18
N LEU A 60 19.66 0.87 -10.28
CA LEU A 60 18.40 0.47 -10.91
C LEU A 60 18.51 -0.87 -11.63
N ILE A 61 19.69 -1.23 -12.14
CA ILE A 61 19.87 -2.49 -12.86
C ILE A 61 19.65 -3.65 -11.92
N GLY A 62 18.56 -4.39 -12.13
CA GLY A 62 18.15 -5.47 -11.25
C GLY A 62 17.36 -5.04 -10.00
N ALA A 63 17.07 -3.75 -9.82
CA ALA A 63 16.26 -3.24 -8.71
C ALA A 63 14.81 -3.75 -8.76
N ILE A 64 14.17 -3.80 -7.60
CA ILE A 64 12.77 -4.18 -7.45
C ILE A 64 12.06 -3.12 -6.63
N ASP A 65 11.03 -2.50 -7.22
CA ASP A 65 10.16 -1.57 -6.51
C ASP A 65 8.98 -2.32 -5.87
N LEU A 66 8.90 -2.29 -4.54
CA LEU A 66 7.84 -2.96 -3.79
C LEU A 66 6.61 -2.08 -3.55
N HIS A 67 6.69 -0.79 -3.92
CA HIS A 67 5.67 0.20 -3.60
C HIS A 67 5.41 1.14 -4.80
N ALA A 68 4.79 0.61 -5.85
CA ALA A 68 4.52 1.35 -7.06
C ALA A 68 3.02 1.60 -7.24
N HIS A 69 2.61 2.86 -7.10
CA HIS A 69 1.25 3.28 -7.40
C HIS A 69 1.06 3.53 -8.90
N PHE A 70 -0.16 3.30 -9.39
CA PHE A 70 -0.47 3.34 -10.82
C PHE A 70 -1.92 3.75 -11.07
N GLY A 71 -2.22 4.19 -12.29
CA GLY A 71 -3.57 4.39 -12.81
C GLY A 71 -4.09 3.16 -13.59
N PRO A 72 -5.41 3.03 -13.77
CA PRO A 72 -6.43 3.91 -13.19
C PRO A 72 -6.60 3.71 -11.68
N ASP A 73 -6.89 4.79 -10.97
CA ASP A 73 -7.10 4.81 -9.52
C ASP A 73 -8.21 5.81 -9.17
N SER A 74 -8.70 5.79 -7.94
CA SER A 74 -9.55 6.85 -7.39
C SER A 74 -8.82 8.18 -7.22
N TYR A 75 -7.50 8.16 -7.31
CA TYR A 75 -6.64 9.35 -7.39
C TYR A 75 -6.29 9.69 -8.82
N ALA A 76 -5.90 10.94 -9.07
CA ALA A 76 -5.21 11.31 -10.28
C ALA A 76 -3.80 10.71 -10.26
N ARG A 77 -3.61 9.64 -11.02
CA ARG A 77 -2.31 9.02 -11.27
C ARG A 77 -1.79 9.47 -12.62
N GLN A 78 -0.50 9.70 -12.71
CA GLN A 78 0.10 10.16 -13.96
C GLN A 78 0.37 9.02 -14.93
N TRP A 79 0.76 7.86 -14.41
CA TRP A 79 1.21 6.71 -15.18
C TRP A 79 0.26 5.54 -14.94
N ASP A 80 -0.20 4.89 -15.99
CA ASP A 80 -0.96 3.66 -15.85
C ASP A 80 -0.02 2.47 -15.52
N ALA A 81 -0.60 1.33 -15.16
CA ALA A 81 0.18 0.18 -14.73
C ALA A 81 1.10 -0.38 -15.84
N PHE A 82 0.69 -0.31 -17.10
CA PHE A 82 1.52 -0.74 -18.23
C PHE A 82 2.69 0.21 -18.44
N GLU A 83 2.46 1.51 -18.34
CA GLU A 83 3.49 2.55 -18.43
C GLU A 83 4.50 2.42 -17.29
N VAL A 84 4.05 2.22 -16.04
CA VAL A 84 4.92 1.99 -14.88
C VAL A 84 5.86 0.82 -15.12
N VAL A 85 5.33 -0.32 -15.57
CA VAL A 85 6.14 -1.52 -15.84
C VAL A 85 7.10 -1.32 -17.01
N LYS A 86 6.65 -0.63 -18.06
CA LYS A 86 7.49 -0.28 -19.22
C LYS A 86 8.66 0.61 -18.80
N LEU A 87 8.40 1.69 -18.05
CA LEU A 87 9.43 2.59 -17.54
C LEU A 87 10.46 1.85 -16.67
N ALA A 88 9.99 0.97 -15.78
CA ALA A 88 10.87 0.15 -14.95
C ALA A 88 11.77 -0.77 -15.80
N LYS A 89 11.20 -1.45 -16.81
CA LYS A 89 11.95 -2.30 -17.73
C LYS A 89 13.00 -1.52 -18.53
N GLU A 90 12.65 -0.35 -19.03
CA GLU A 90 13.55 0.52 -19.80
C GLU A 90 14.76 0.99 -18.99
N ARG A 91 14.63 1.03 -17.65
CA ARG A 91 15.73 1.35 -16.71
C ARG A 91 16.47 0.12 -16.19
N GLY A 92 16.19 -1.07 -16.73
CA GLY A 92 16.86 -2.32 -16.37
C GLY A 92 16.43 -2.88 -15.02
N MET A 93 15.30 -2.43 -14.46
CA MET A 93 14.78 -2.98 -13.21
C MET A 93 14.33 -4.43 -13.40
N ARG A 94 14.47 -5.23 -12.34
CA ARG A 94 14.08 -6.64 -12.30
C ARG A 94 12.58 -6.81 -12.07
N GLY A 95 11.96 -5.95 -11.27
CA GLY A 95 10.57 -6.14 -10.92
C GLY A 95 9.86 -4.95 -10.30
N VAL A 96 8.53 -5.04 -10.30
CA VAL A 96 7.62 -4.06 -9.71
C VAL A 96 6.49 -4.78 -8.99
N VAL A 97 6.12 -4.32 -7.80
CA VAL A 97 4.87 -4.68 -7.13
C VAL A 97 3.89 -3.53 -7.27
N LEU A 98 2.77 -3.81 -7.93
CA LEU A 98 1.69 -2.85 -8.14
C LEU A 98 0.88 -2.69 -6.85
N LYS A 99 0.76 -1.47 -6.34
CA LYS A 99 -0.03 -1.12 -5.15
C LYS A 99 -1.20 -0.22 -5.50
N ASN A 100 -2.39 -0.61 -5.07
CA ASN A 100 -3.59 0.23 -5.08
C ASN A 100 -4.18 0.25 -3.66
N HIS A 101 -4.80 1.37 -3.25
CA HIS A 101 -5.40 1.48 -1.92
C HIS A 101 -6.78 0.80 -1.83
N TRP A 102 -7.47 0.63 -2.97
CA TRP A 102 -8.89 0.33 -3.02
C TRP A 102 -9.24 -1.02 -3.62
N THR A 103 -8.34 -1.59 -4.43
CA THR A 103 -8.54 -2.86 -5.11
C THR A 103 -7.31 -3.73 -5.01
N GLU A 104 -7.47 -5.05 -5.17
CA GLU A 104 -6.33 -5.92 -5.38
C GLU A 104 -5.75 -5.68 -6.79
N SER A 105 -4.50 -6.06 -7.00
CA SER A 105 -3.79 -5.85 -8.27
C SER A 105 -3.12 -7.11 -8.83
N ALA A 106 -3.42 -8.30 -8.27
CA ALA A 106 -2.85 -9.56 -8.75
C ALA A 106 -3.38 -9.93 -10.15
N GLY A 107 -4.67 -9.69 -10.40
CA GLY A 107 -5.27 -9.89 -11.73
C GLY A 107 -4.66 -8.96 -12.79
N LEU A 108 -4.39 -7.71 -12.43
CA LEU A 108 -3.71 -6.77 -13.31
C LEU A 108 -2.26 -7.19 -13.57
N ALA A 109 -1.53 -7.65 -12.55
CA ALA A 109 -0.18 -8.18 -12.70
C ALA A 109 -0.16 -9.37 -13.68
N TRP A 110 -1.16 -10.27 -13.59
CA TRP A 110 -1.32 -11.37 -14.55
C TRP A 110 -1.52 -10.87 -15.99
N LEU A 111 -2.39 -9.89 -16.20
CA LEU A 111 -2.63 -9.30 -17.53
C LEU A 111 -1.37 -8.66 -18.09
N ILE A 112 -0.62 -7.90 -17.30
CA ILE A 112 0.61 -7.25 -17.75
C ILE A 112 1.68 -8.29 -18.08
N ARG A 113 1.83 -9.35 -17.28
CA ARG A 113 2.76 -10.45 -17.56
C ARG A 113 2.42 -11.18 -18.86
N LYS A 114 1.14 -11.30 -19.20
CA LYS A 114 0.68 -11.99 -20.40
C LYS A 114 0.71 -11.12 -21.66
N TYR A 115 0.29 -9.87 -21.56
CA TYR A 115 0.05 -9.02 -22.72
C TYR A 115 0.90 -7.74 -22.77
N GLY A 116 1.55 -7.39 -21.67
CA GLY A 116 2.35 -6.18 -21.53
C GLY A 116 3.83 -6.39 -21.79
N THR A 117 4.66 -5.59 -21.10
CA THR A 117 6.10 -5.59 -21.22
C THR A 117 6.71 -6.89 -20.72
N GLN A 118 7.44 -7.59 -21.57
CA GLN A 118 8.08 -8.87 -21.25
C GLN A 118 9.48 -8.70 -20.61
N GLY A 119 9.93 -9.72 -19.89
CA GLY A 119 11.27 -9.78 -19.29
C GLY A 119 11.45 -8.88 -18.08
N ILE A 120 10.36 -8.62 -17.36
CA ILE A 120 10.34 -7.96 -16.05
C ILE A 120 9.33 -8.70 -15.16
N GLU A 121 9.65 -8.84 -13.87
CA GLU A 121 8.77 -9.43 -12.88
C GLU A 121 7.70 -8.43 -12.44
N VAL A 122 6.43 -8.81 -12.55
CA VAL A 122 5.30 -7.96 -12.11
C VAL A 122 4.48 -8.73 -11.09
N PHE A 123 4.24 -8.11 -9.95
CA PHE A 123 3.45 -8.67 -8.86
C PHE A 123 2.34 -7.70 -8.46
N GLY A 124 1.31 -8.26 -7.87
CA GLY A 124 0.21 -7.52 -7.29
C GLY A 124 0.22 -7.56 -5.76
N SER A 125 -0.68 -6.79 -5.21
CA SER A 125 -0.90 -6.67 -3.78
C SER A 125 -2.38 -6.41 -3.46
N VAL A 126 -2.73 -6.43 -2.20
CA VAL A 126 -4.03 -5.96 -1.70
C VAL A 126 -3.81 -5.08 -0.49
N THR A 127 -4.56 -3.99 -0.40
CA THR A 127 -4.59 -3.10 0.76
C THR A 127 -5.92 -3.27 1.47
N LEU A 128 -5.86 -3.49 2.79
CA LEU A 128 -7.03 -3.85 3.61
C LEU A 128 -7.83 -2.61 4.04
N ASP A 129 -8.13 -1.74 3.07
CA ASP A 129 -9.01 -0.59 3.25
C ASP A 129 -10.49 -0.99 3.05
N THR A 130 -11.43 -0.10 3.33
CA THR A 130 -12.87 -0.34 3.33
C THR A 130 -13.40 -1.00 2.04
N PRO A 131 -12.95 -0.61 0.82
CA PRO A 131 -13.50 -1.19 -0.41
C PRO A 131 -13.27 -2.70 -0.59
N VAL A 132 -12.25 -3.27 0.06
CA VAL A 132 -12.01 -4.73 0.06
C VAL A 132 -12.58 -5.41 1.32
N GLY A 133 -13.34 -4.67 2.14
CA GLY A 133 -13.96 -5.16 3.36
C GLY A 133 -13.10 -5.04 4.62
N GLY A 134 -12.08 -4.18 4.61
CA GLY A 134 -11.17 -3.97 5.76
C GLY A 134 -10.23 -5.15 5.98
N VAL A 135 -10.04 -5.55 7.26
CA VAL A 135 -9.25 -6.74 7.61
C VAL A 135 -10.02 -8.00 7.19
N ASN A 136 -9.96 -8.29 5.90
CA ASN A 136 -10.74 -9.34 5.24
C ASN A 136 -9.85 -10.48 4.73
N PRO A 137 -9.74 -11.62 5.43
CA PRO A 137 -8.95 -12.76 4.98
C PRO A 137 -9.40 -13.31 3.61
N MET A 138 -10.70 -13.21 3.26
CA MET A 138 -11.19 -13.69 1.97
C MET A 138 -10.65 -12.87 0.80
N ALA A 139 -10.55 -11.53 0.94
CA ALA A 139 -9.93 -10.68 -0.09
C ALA A 139 -8.47 -11.08 -0.34
N VAL A 140 -7.73 -11.39 0.73
CA VAL A 140 -6.34 -11.87 0.65
C VAL A 140 -6.25 -13.26 0.00
N ARG A 141 -7.17 -14.16 0.35
CA ARG A 141 -7.23 -15.50 -0.25
C ARG A 141 -7.44 -15.43 -1.77
N TYR A 142 -8.43 -14.66 -2.21
CA TYR A 142 -8.71 -14.51 -3.63
C TYR A 142 -7.58 -13.81 -4.39
N MET A 143 -6.94 -12.80 -3.81
CA MET A 143 -5.75 -12.17 -4.37
C MET A 143 -4.59 -13.19 -4.54
N ALA A 144 -4.38 -14.04 -3.55
CA ALA A 144 -3.33 -15.07 -3.60
C ALA A 144 -3.65 -16.21 -4.58
N ASP A 145 -4.93 -16.51 -4.79
CA ASP A 145 -5.42 -17.59 -5.66
C ASP A 145 -5.56 -17.17 -7.13
N VAL A 146 -5.35 -15.90 -7.48
CA VAL A 146 -5.30 -15.47 -8.87
C VAL A 146 -4.29 -16.32 -9.64
N GLU A 147 -4.66 -16.76 -10.85
CA GLU A 147 -3.83 -17.58 -11.71
C GLU A 147 -2.38 -17.10 -11.80
N GLY A 148 -1.42 -18.01 -11.62
CA GLY A 148 0.00 -17.70 -11.55
C GLY A 148 0.48 -17.24 -10.18
N SER A 149 -0.42 -17.03 -9.21
CA SER A 149 -0.11 -16.62 -7.83
C SER A 149 0.80 -15.38 -7.77
N TRP A 150 0.48 -14.35 -8.57
CA TRP A 150 1.28 -13.12 -8.66
C TRP A 150 0.96 -12.11 -7.56
N GLY A 151 -0.06 -12.33 -6.72
CA GLY A 151 -0.28 -11.58 -5.48
C GLY A 151 0.82 -11.87 -4.47
N ARG A 152 1.50 -10.84 -3.95
CA ARG A 152 2.65 -11.02 -3.05
C ARG A 152 2.54 -10.27 -1.73
N ILE A 153 2.02 -9.06 -1.72
CA ILE A 153 2.03 -8.20 -0.54
C ILE A 153 0.61 -7.96 -0.05
N VAL A 154 0.42 -8.09 1.25
CA VAL A 154 -0.79 -7.72 1.98
C VAL A 154 -0.46 -6.51 2.84
N TRP A 155 -1.04 -5.38 2.49
CA TRP A 155 -0.92 -4.14 3.25
C TRP A 155 -2.02 -4.09 4.30
N MET A 156 -1.67 -3.90 5.56
CA MET A 156 -2.64 -3.52 6.59
C MET A 156 -3.32 -2.21 6.17
N PRO A 157 -4.45 -1.82 6.80
CA PRO A 157 -5.19 -0.63 6.40
C PRO A 157 -4.30 0.60 6.22
N THR A 158 -4.59 1.37 5.17
CA THR A 158 -3.88 2.61 4.86
C THR A 158 -4.79 3.81 5.08
N HIS A 159 -5.31 4.44 4.04
CA HIS A 159 -6.13 5.64 4.15
C HIS A 159 -7.40 5.46 5.00
N ASP A 160 -7.95 4.25 5.05
CA ASP A 160 -9.11 3.95 5.89
C ASP A 160 -8.72 3.41 7.28
N SER A 161 -7.42 3.36 7.63
CA SER A 161 -7.00 2.96 8.97
C SER A 161 -7.63 3.86 10.05
N GLU A 162 -7.99 3.28 11.19
CA GLU A 162 -8.51 4.08 12.31
C GLU A 162 -7.54 5.20 12.70
N HIS A 163 -6.25 4.93 12.64
CA HIS A 163 -5.20 5.90 12.94
C HIS A 163 -5.28 7.14 12.03
N GLU A 164 -5.27 6.95 10.71
CA GLU A 164 -5.27 8.06 9.74
C GLU A 164 -6.59 8.83 9.75
N VAL A 165 -7.73 8.12 9.80
CA VAL A 165 -9.06 8.73 9.91
C VAL A 165 -9.18 9.59 11.17
N ASN A 166 -8.68 9.11 12.32
CA ASN A 166 -8.69 9.85 13.56
C ASN A 166 -7.72 11.05 13.54
N TYR A 167 -6.54 10.88 12.94
CA TYR A 167 -5.58 11.96 12.79
C TYR A 167 -6.18 13.17 12.07
N TYR A 168 -6.90 12.93 10.97
CA TYR A 168 -7.60 13.97 10.22
C TYR A 168 -8.96 14.36 10.81
N LYS A 169 -9.37 13.74 11.93
CA LYS A 169 -10.67 13.99 12.60
C LYS A 169 -11.88 13.78 11.67
N GLU A 170 -11.77 12.79 10.79
CA GLU A 170 -12.82 12.43 9.85
C GLU A 170 -13.86 11.54 10.52
N THR A 171 -15.11 11.56 9.99
CA THR A 171 -16.23 10.78 10.50
C THR A 171 -16.64 9.63 9.58
N ARG A 172 -15.89 9.40 8.50
CA ARG A 172 -16.13 8.29 7.56
C ARG A 172 -15.81 6.93 8.20
N THR A 173 -16.25 5.88 7.54
CA THR A 173 -15.93 4.51 7.95
C THR A 173 -14.42 4.31 8.04
N LYS A 174 -13.99 3.65 9.08
CA LYS A 174 -12.59 3.34 9.34
C LYS A 174 -12.40 1.85 9.61
N VAL A 175 -11.23 1.35 9.29
CA VAL A 175 -10.83 -0.02 9.53
C VAL A 175 -10.03 -0.11 10.81
N VAL A 176 -10.50 -0.94 11.73
CA VAL A 176 -9.92 -1.15 13.06
C VAL A 176 -9.09 -2.43 13.03
N VAL A 177 -7.89 -2.42 13.57
CA VAL A 177 -7.03 -3.61 13.73
C VAL A 177 -6.89 -4.03 15.19
N SER A 178 -7.22 -3.14 16.12
CA SER A 178 -7.23 -3.41 17.56
C SER A 178 -8.43 -2.79 18.26
N ARG A 179 -8.81 -3.35 19.41
CA ARG A 179 -9.81 -2.79 20.32
C ARG A 179 -9.28 -2.89 21.74
N ALA A 180 -9.34 -1.80 22.50
CA ALA A 180 -8.82 -1.72 23.86
C ALA A 180 -7.39 -2.27 23.98
N GLY A 181 -6.52 -1.94 23.00
CA GLY A 181 -5.11 -2.33 22.98
C GLY A 181 -4.84 -3.80 22.62
N LYS A 182 -5.86 -4.54 22.15
CA LYS A 182 -5.72 -5.94 21.71
C LYS A 182 -6.12 -6.08 20.25
N LEU A 183 -5.34 -6.85 19.49
CA LEU A 183 -5.68 -7.16 18.09
C LEU A 183 -7.04 -7.86 18.00
N ILE A 184 -7.81 -7.52 16.96
CA ILE A 184 -9.11 -8.15 16.68
C ILE A 184 -8.90 -9.57 16.12
N PRO A 185 -9.89 -10.48 16.25
CA PRO A 185 -9.78 -11.87 15.78
C PRO A 185 -9.40 -12.00 14.32
N GLU A 186 -9.91 -11.14 13.45
CA GLU A 186 -9.68 -11.16 12.01
C GLU A 186 -8.19 -10.95 11.65
N VAL A 187 -7.43 -10.23 12.49
CA VAL A 187 -5.98 -10.07 12.31
C VAL A 187 -5.26 -11.41 12.49
N PHE A 188 -5.68 -12.24 13.45
CA PHE A 188 -5.06 -13.54 13.67
C PHE A 188 -5.32 -14.49 12.49
N GLU A 189 -6.56 -14.54 11.99
CA GLU A 189 -6.94 -15.32 10.80
C GLU A 189 -6.17 -14.85 9.56
N LEU A 190 -6.03 -13.54 9.41
CA LEU A 190 -5.24 -12.94 8.34
C LEU A 190 -3.78 -13.37 8.39
N LEU A 191 -3.16 -13.34 9.57
CA LEU A 191 -1.75 -13.75 9.74
C LEU A 191 -1.56 -15.24 9.47
N ASP A 192 -2.51 -16.09 9.87
CA ASP A 192 -2.48 -17.51 9.56
C ASP A 192 -2.51 -17.74 8.04
N LEU A 193 -3.37 -17.03 7.31
CA LEU A 193 -3.43 -17.08 5.85
C LEU A 193 -2.16 -16.54 5.17
N ILE A 194 -1.61 -15.41 5.66
CA ILE A 194 -0.34 -14.85 5.16
C ILE A 194 0.77 -15.89 5.29
N LYS A 195 0.82 -16.62 6.42
CA LYS A 195 1.78 -17.70 6.63
C LYS A 195 1.53 -18.87 5.68
N GLU A 196 0.28 -19.34 5.58
CA GLU A 196 -0.13 -20.45 4.70
C GLU A 196 0.29 -20.20 3.25
N ARG A 197 0.00 -18.99 2.74
CA ARG A 197 0.26 -18.59 1.35
C ARG A 197 1.66 -18.02 1.12
N ASN A 198 2.49 -17.99 2.16
CA ASN A 198 3.85 -17.43 2.10
C ASN A 198 3.89 -16.01 1.51
N LEU A 199 2.93 -15.17 1.90
CA LEU A 199 2.81 -13.78 1.49
C LEU A 199 3.70 -12.86 2.32
N THR A 200 3.83 -11.63 1.89
CA THR A 200 4.51 -10.56 2.62
C THR A 200 3.47 -9.72 3.35
N LEU A 201 3.68 -9.54 4.65
CA LEU A 201 2.92 -8.62 5.47
C LEU A 201 3.54 -7.22 5.39
N ALA A 202 2.73 -6.19 5.15
CA ALA A 202 3.14 -4.79 5.27
C ALA A 202 2.27 -4.07 6.30
N THR A 203 2.88 -3.27 7.19
CA THR A 203 2.19 -2.69 8.36
C THR A 203 1.15 -1.62 8.02
N GLY A 204 1.14 -1.07 6.80
CA GLY A 204 0.17 -0.04 6.41
C GLY A 204 0.32 1.26 7.21
N HIS A 205 -0.82 1.92 7.48
CA HIS A 205 -0.89 3.17 8.23
C HIS A 205 -1.53 2.98 9.62
N VAL A 206 -1.26 1.86 10.28
CA VAL A 206 -1.69 1.64 11.67
C VAL A 206 -0.74 2.36 12.63
N THR A 207 -1.12 2.51 13.90
CA THR A 207 -0.22 3.12 14.90
C THR A 207 1.07 2.32 15.06
N PRO A 208 2.19 2.95 15.51
CA PRO A 208 3.42 2.23 15.83
C PRO A 208 3.21 1.05 16.77
N GLU A 209 2.37 1.21 17.78
CA GLU A 209 2.05 0.19 18.78
C GLU A 209 1.31 -0.99 18.15
N GLU A 210 0.31 -0.73 17.31
CA GLU A 210 -0.41 -1.76 16.57
C GLU A 210 0.49 -2.49 15.60
N ALA A 211 1.34 -1.76 14.86
CA ALA A 211 2.31 -2.36 13.95
C ALA A 211 3.23 -3.34 14.69
N LEU A 212 3.79 -2.96 15.84
CA LEU A 212 4.65 -3.83 16.65
C LEU A 212 3.89 -5.04 17.21
N GLN A 213 2.63 -4.88 17.61
CA GLN A 213 1.79 -6.00 18.06
C GLN A 213 1.52 -7.00 16.91
N ILE A 214 1.14 -6.51 15.74
CA ILE A 214 0.91 -7.32 14.54
C ILE A 214 2.21 -8.07 14.16
N MET A 215 3.35 -7.38 14.16
CA MET A 215 4.64 -7.98 13.85
C MET A 215 5.07 -9.04 14.88
N ALA A 216 4.81 -8.82 16.16
CA ALA A 216 5.07 -9.81 17.21
C ALA A 216 4.25 -11.09 16.99
N GLU A 217 2.96 -10.96 16.65
CA GLU A 217 2.10 -12.09 16.31
C GLU A 217 2.52 -12.77 15.01
N ALA A 218 2.95 -12.01 13.99
CA ALA A 218 3.49 -12.53 12.75
C ALA A 218 4.77 -13.36 12.99
N LYS A 219 5.68 -12.86 13.83
CA LYS A 219 6.90 -13.58 14.22
C LYS A 219 6.59 -14.91 14.94
N LYS A 220 5.63 -14.92 15.87
CA LYS A 220 5.20 -16.17 16.56
C LYS A 220 4.72 -17.24 15.57
N ARG A 221 4.10 -16.84 14.45
CA ARG A 221 3.65 -17.71 13.36
C ARG A 221 4.76 -18.09 12.38
N GLY A 222 5.96 -17.54 12.55
CA GLY A 222 7.08 -17.76 11.64
C GLY A 222 6.91 -17.06 10.29
N ILE A 223 6.21 -15.92 10.24
CA ILE A 223 6.20 -15.03 9.07
C ILE A 223 7.53 -14.28 9.05
N THR A 224 8.30 -14.40 7.97
CA THR A 224 9.64 -13.82 7.83
C THR A 224 9.73 -12.69 6.80
N LYS A 225 8.65 -12.46 6.05
CA LYS A 225 8.55 -11.41 5.05
C LYS A 225 7.64 -10.30 5.58
N ILE A 226 8.25 -9.31 6.25
CA ILE A 226 7.53 -8.22 6.90
C ILE A 226 8.11 -6.89 6.43
N ILE A 227 7.25 -6.00 5.97
CA ILE A 227 7.54 -4.62 5.61
C ILE A 227 7.02 -3.69 6.70
N VAL A 228 7.88 -2.84 7.24
CA VAL A 228 7.48 -1.69 8.04
C VAL A 228 7.23 -0.54 7.07
N THR A 229 5.98 -0.24 6.83
CA THR A 229 5.56 0.69 5.77
C THR A 229 5.97 2.12 6.12
N HIS A 230 6.84 2.71 5.33
CA HIS A 230 7.35 4.11 5.34
C HIS A 230 7.22 4.86 6.68
N PRO A 231 7.86 4.39 7.78
CA PRO A 231 7.65 4.93 9.13
C PRO A 231 8.23 6.32 9.35
N LEU A 232 8.76 6.96 8.32
CA LEU A 232 9.31 8.31 8.35
C LEU A 232 8.47 9.35 7.62
N LEU A 233 7.31 8.95 7.06
CA LEU A 233 6.54 9.82 6.17
C LEU A 233 5.68 10.86 6.91
N GLY A 234 5.48 10.67 8.20
CA GLY A 234 4.80 11.61 9.09
C GLY A 234 3.74 10.97 9.99
N PRO A 235 3.30 11.71 11.02
CA PRO A 235 2.44 11.19 12.08
C PRO A 235 1.05 10.77 11.59
N GLN A 236 0.61 11.23 10.44
CA GLN A 236 -0.66 10.83 9.83
C GLN A 236 -0.64 9.39 9.30
N PHE A 237 0.53 8.83 8.99
CA PHE A 237 0.69 7.47 8.47
C PHE A 237 1.14 6.49 9.55
N THR A 238 2.42 6.49 9.87
CA THR A 238 3.02 5.68 10.95
C THR A 238 4.35 6.29 11.30
N ASP A 239 4.40 7.24 12.22
CA ASP A 239 5.66 7.91 12.58
C ASP A 239 6.36 7.15 13.72
N MET A 240 7.18 6.16 13.38
CA MET A 240 7.94 5.41 14.36
C MET A 240 9.18 6.18 14.82
N SER A 241 9.41 6.16 16.13
CA SER A 241 10.70 6.54 16.70
C SER A 241 11.79 5.52 16.33
N LEU A 242 13.05 5.93 16.42
CA LEU A 242 14.18 5.00 16.15
C LEU A 242 14.14 3.75 17.03
N PRO A 243 13.86 3.82 18.35
CA PRO A 243 13.71 2.61 19.18
C PRO A 243 12.59 1.68 18.71
N GLN A 244 11.45 2.22 18.24
CA GLN A 244 10.36 1.40 17.69
C GLN A 244 10.76 0.73 16.39
N MET A 245 11.47 1.42 15.49
CA MET A 245 12.02 0.81 14.26
C MET A 245 13.07 -0.26 14.57
N GLN A 246 13.91 -0.06 15.58
CA GLN A 246 14.86 -1.09 16.05
C GLN A 246 14.13 -2.33 16.58
N GLU A 247 13.04 -2.13 17.31
CA GLU A 247 12.21 -3.26 17.77
C GLU A 247 11.54 -3.97 16.60
N ALA A 248 11.01 -3.23 15.62
CA ALA A 248 10.45 -3.79 14.40
C ALA A 248 11.47 -4.64 13.63
N VAL A 249 12.73 -4.21 13.56
CA VAL A 249 13.84 -5.00 12.97
C VAL A 249 14.09 -6.28 13.74
N LYS A 250 14.10 -6.24 15.09
CA LYS A 250 14.24 -7.45 15.94
C LYS A 250 13.07 -8.43 15.74
N LEU A 251 11.89 -7.91 15.40
CA LEU A 251 10.71 -8.72 15.03
C LEU A 251 10.79 -9.29 13.61
N GLY A 252 11.84 -8.97 12.84
CA GLY A 252 12.06 -9.49 11.49
C GLY A 252 11.59 -8.57 10.37
N GLY A 253 11.18 -7.35 10.70
CA GLY A 253 10.75 -6.35 9.72
C GLY A 253 11.91 -5.74 8.93
N ALA A 254 11.66 -5.44 7.65
CA ALA A 254 12.48 -4.56 6.84
C ALA A 254 11.82 -3.19 6.76
N VAL A 255 12.56 -2.14 7.10
CA VAL A 255 12.05 -0.78 7.15
C VAL A 255 12.06 -0.16 5.76
N GLU A 256 10.92 0.30 5.31
CA GLU A 256 10.78 1.01 4.04
C GLU A 256 11.19 2.47 4.17
N ILE A 257 12.11 2.90 3.31
CA ILE A 257 12.43 4.30 3.10
C ILE A 257 11.89 4.68 1.72
N THR A 258 10.96 5.62 1.66
CA THR A 258 10.42 6.08 0.38
C THR A 258 11.43 6.97 -0.34
N ALA A 259 11.52 6.85 -1.66
CA ALA A 259 12.37 7.69 -2.48
C ALA A 259 12.07 9.18 -2.31
N GLY A 260 10.83 9.51 -1.97
CA GLY A 260 10.38 10.87 -1.65
C GLY A 260 11.20 11.57 -0.57
N ALA A 261 11.79 10.83 0.36
CA ALA A 261 12.67 11.40 1.40
C ALA A 261 13.92 12.08 0.82
N PHE A 262 14.34 11.74 -0.40
CA PHE A 262 15.60 12.19 -0.99
C PHE A 262 15.47 13.38 -1.95
N PHE A 263 14.26 13.72 -2.37
CA PHE A 263 14.02 14.85 -3.28
C PHE A 263 12.96 15.84 -2.79
N ARG A 264 12.34 15.59 -1.63
CA ARG A 264 11.46 16.56 -0.95
C ARG A 264 12.30 17.39 0.02
N ASP A 265 11.84 18.62 0.26
CA ASP A 265 12.46 19.53 1.24
C ASP A 265 12.13 19.14 2.69
N GLY A 266 12.76 19.78 3.66
CA GLY A 266 12.33 19.71 5.07
C GLY A 266 13.07 18.70 5.95
N GLY A 267 14.33 18.37 5.67
CA GLY A 267 15.15 17.51 6.56
C GLY A 267 14.87 16.02 6.47
N ALA A 268 13.89 15.59 5.65
CA ALA A 268 13.54 14.19 5.45
C ALA A 268 14.73 13.33 5.00
N LYS A 269 15.59 13.88 4.13
CA LYS A 269 16.81 13.21 3.65
C LYS A 269 17.79 12.93 4.80
N THR A 270 18.04 13.90 5.66
CA THR A 270 18.96 13.73 6.81
C THR A 270 18.42 12.65 7.74
N ARG A 271 17.13 12.73 8.12
CA ARG A 271 16.48 11.72 8.97
C ARG A 271 16.55 10.32 8.36
N ALA A 272 16.28 10.19 7.06
CA ALA A 272 16.36 8.91 6.37
C ALA A 272 17.79 8.32 6.41
N ILE A 273 18.81 9.12 6.14
CA ILE A 273 20.22 8.71 6.20
C ILE A 273 20.62 8.26 7.60
N GLU A 274 20.23 9.02 8.62
CA GLU A 274 20.51 8.68 10.04
C GLU A 274 19.85 7.35 10.42
N VAL A 275 18.59 7.15 10.06
CA VAL A 275 17.87 5.91 10.32
C VAL A 275 18.50 4.73 9.59
N ILE A 276 18.86 4.86 8.32
CA ILE A 276 19.53 3.79 7.56
C ILE A 276 20.85 3.40 8.23
N LYS A 277 21.67 4.39 8.67
CA LYS A 277 22.91 4.14 9.37
C LYS A 277 22.69 3.43 10.73
N ALA A 278 21.66 3.82 11.47
CA ALA A 278 21.34 3.25 12.77
C ALA A 278 20.76 1.83 12.69
N LEU A 279 19.98 1.51 11.66
CA LEU A 279 19.36 0.19 11.48
C LEU A 279 20.26 -0.79 10.71
N GLY A 280 21.18 -0.28 9.88
CA GLY A 280 21.97 -1.08 8.95
C GLY A 280 21.23 -1.38 7.64
N THR A 281 21.96 -1.33 6.52
CA THR A 281 21.41 -1.44 5.15
C THR A 281 20.73 -2.78 4.83
N GLN A 282 21.05 -3.83 5.58
CA GLN A 282 20.40 -5.16 5.46
C GLN A 282 18.98 -5.20 6.01
N ASN A 283 18.60 -4.22 6.85
CA ASN A 283 17.30 -4.13 7.51
C ASN A 283 16.39 -3.08 6.88
N VAL A 284 16.84 -2.48 5.78
CA VAL A 284 16.12 -1.40 5.09
C VAL A 284 15.99 -1.73 3.61
N PHE A 285 14.98 -1.17 2.96
CA PHE A 285 14.90 -1.12 1.51
C PHE A 285 14.33 0.23 1.06
N VAL A 286 14.54 0.56 -0.22
CA VAL A 286 14.02 1.78 -0.83
C VAL A 286 12.87 1.41 -1.76
N GLY A 287 11.67 1.92 -1.46
CA GLY A 287 10.50 1.89 -2.34
C GLY A 287 10.27 3.24 -3.00
N SER A 288 9.67 3.28 -4.17
CA SER A 288 9.39 4.57 -4.83
C SER A 288 8.30 5.36 -4.14
N ASP A 289 7.20 4.70 -3.80
CA ASP A 289 5.95 5.33 -3.35
C ASP A 289 5.52 6.46 -4.33
N SER A 290 5.82 6.25 -5.62
CA SER A 290 5.55 7.17 -6.71
C SER A 290 4.20 6.88 -7.38
N GLY A 291 3.75 7.81 -8.23
CA GLY A 291 2.56 7.65 -9.06
C GLY A 291 1.60 8.84 -9.05
N LEU A 292 1.71 9.77 -8.10
CA LEU A 292 0.90 10.99 -8.10
C LEU A 292 1.32 11.93 -9.23
N VAL A 293 0.36 12.61 -9.84
CA VAL A 293 0.61 13.67 -10.84
C VAL A 293 1.57 14.72 -10.25
N GLY A 294 2.58 15.10 -11.01
CA GLY A 294 3.58 16.09 -10.61
C GLY A 294 4.69 15.57 -9.71
N THR A 295 4.74 14.25 -9.45
CA THR A 295 5.89 13.62 -8.78
C THR A 295 6.78 12.90 -9.81
N PRO A 296 8.09 12.69 -9.53
CA PRO A 296 8.93 11.87 -10.40
C PRO A 296 8.30 10.49 -10.63
N ASN A 297 8.51 9.91 -11.82
CA ASN A 297 8.14 8.52 -12.06
C ASN A 297 8.96 7.57 -11.16
N HIS A 298 8.54 6.31 -11.09
CA HIS A 298 9.10 5.31 -10.18
C HIS A 298 10.61 5.12 -10.35
N PRO A 299 11.16 4.84 -11.58
CA PRO A 299 12.60 4.73 -11.77
C PRO A 299 13.35 6.04 -11.51
N ASP A 300 12.83 7.18 -11.93
CA ASP A 300 13.50 8.47 -11.69
C ASP A 300 13.60 8.77 -10.18
N ALA A 301 12.52 8.51 -9.42
CA ALA A 301 12.53 8.65 -7.97
C ALA A 301 13.58 7.75 -7.31
N LEU A 302 13.65 6.48 -7.71
CA LEU A 302 14.65 5.53 -7.21
C LEU A 302 16.08 5.95 -7.60
N ALA A 303 16.31 6.46 -8.83
CA ALA A 303 17.60 6.98 -9.25
C ALA A 303 18.04 8.19 -8.41
N MET A 304 17.11 9.11 -8.11
CA MET A 304 17.37 10.24 -7.21
C MET A 304 17.78 9.78 -5.81
N ALA A 305 17.07 8.77 -5.28
CA ALA A 305 17.39 8.17 -3.98
C ALA A 305 18.79 7.51 -3.99
N ALA A 306 19.10 6.71 -5.01
CA ALA A 306 20.41 6.06 -5.15
C ALA A 306 21.55 7.08 -5.20
N LYS A 307 21.39 8.14 -6.01
CA LYS A 307 22.36 9.24 -6.11
C LYS A 307 22.56 9.93 -4.75
N ALA A 308 21.49 10.21 -4.03
CA ALA A 308 21.56 10.87 -2.73
C ALA A 308 22.24 9.99 -1.67
N LEU A 309 21.94 8.69 -1.64
CA LEU A 309 22.57 7.73 -0.74
C LEU A 309 24.07 7.58 -1.02
N ARG A 310 24.47 7.48 -2.28
CA ARG A 310 25.89 7.44 -2.68
C ARG A 310 26.62 8.71 -2.23
N ALA A 311 26.01 9.88 -2.41
CA ALA A 311 26.55 11.15 -1.92
C ALA A 311 26.66 11.22 -0.39
N ALA A 312 25.84 10.44 0.35
CA ALA A 312 25.91 10.30 1.80
C ALA A 312 26.91 9.23 2.28
N GLY A 313 27.70 8.63 1.36
CA GLY A 313 28.77 7.68 1.65
C GLY A 313 28.35 6.21 1.72
N PHE A 314 27.14 5.84 1.25
CA PHE A 314 26.76 4.43 1.13
C PHE A 314 27.46 3.79 -0.08
N SER A 315 27.97 2.58 0.12
CA SER A 315 28.67 1.82 -0.92
C SER A 315 27.71 1.22 -1.95
N GLU A 316 28.22 0.79 -3.10
CA GLU A 316 27.42 0.05 -4.09
C GLU A 316 26.85 -1.27 -3.51
N GLN A 317 27.56 -1.89 -2.56
CA GLN A 317 27.07 -3.05 -1.84
C GLN A 317 25.85 -2.70 -0.96
N ASP A 318 25.85 -1.53 -0.32
CA ASP A 318 24.72 -1.05 0.48
C ASP A 318 23.51 -0.76 -0.40
N LEU A 319 23.74 -0.09 -1.55
CA LEU A 319 22.69 0.14 -2.54
C LEU A 319 22.14 -1.20 -3.07
N ASN A 320 23.02 -2.16 -3.38
CA ASN A 320 22.58 -3.49 -3.82
C ASN A 320 21.67 -4.19 -2.77
N ARG A 321 21.99 -4.08 -1.49
CA ARG A 321 21.12 -4.61 -0.41
C ARG A 321 19.76 -3.93 -0.42
N MET A 322 19.73 -2.60 -0.43
CA MET A 322 18.50 -1.82 -0.27
C MET A 322 17.58 -1.82 -1.49
N PHE A 323 18.13 -1.88 -2.70
CA PHE A 323 17.35 -1.80 -3.94
C PHE A 323 17.05 -3.17 -4.57
N LYS A 324 17.81 -4.22 -4.22
CA LYS A 324 17.74 -5.53 -4.90
C LYS A 324 17.55 -6.69 -3.92
N GLN A 325 18.47 -6.92 -2.99
CA GLN A 325 18.48 -8.12 -2.15
C GLN A 325 17.33 -8.15 -1.14
N THR A 326 17.14 -7.09 -0.37
CA THR A 326 16.04 -7.00 0.59
C THR A 326 14.68 -7.05 -0.11
N PRO A 327 14.41 -6.27 -1.19
CA PRO A 327 13.20 -6.42 -1.97
C PRO A 327 12.98 -7.83 -2.53
N ALA A 328 14.00 -8.47 -3.11
CA ALA A 328 13.88 -9.85 -3.64
C ALA A 328 13.48 -10.84 -2.54
N ARG A 329 14.13 -10.78 -1.38
CA ARG A 329 13.81 -11.62 -0.21
C ARG A 329 12.36 -11.43 0.23
N LEU A 330 11.90 -10.19 0.30
CA LEU A 330 10.55 -9.86 0.76
C LEU A 330 9.47 -10.46 -0.15
N ILE A 331 9.64 -10.49 -1.47
CA ILE A 331 8.64 -11.06 -2.38
C ILE A 331 8.94 -12.50 -2.80
N GLY A 332 9.94 -13.13 -2.19
CA GLY A 332 10.27 -14.54 -2.43
C GLY A 332 10.97 -14.80 -3.76
N LEU A 333 11.71 -13.83 -4.30
CA LEU A 333 12.57 -14.03 -5.45
C LEU A 333 13.99 -14.46 -5.02
N PRO A 334 14.71 -15.22 -5.84
CA PRO A 334 16.12 -15.52 -5.59
C PRO A 334 16.95 -14.24 -5.47
N ILE A 335 17.87 -14.21 -4.51
CA ILE A 335 18.84 -13.12 -4.36
C ILE A 335 19.90 -13.28 -5.44
N GLN A 336 20.12 -12.23 -6.21
CA GLN A 336 21.14 -12.14 -7.26
C GLN A 336 22.32 -11.30 -6.78
#